data_bd6c162565f3f76545e92b90066f005b
#
_entry.id   bd6c162565f3f76545e92b90066f005b
#
_cell.length_a   1.000
_cell.length_b   1.000
_cell.length_c   1.000
_cell.angle_alpha   90.00
_cell.angle_beta   90.00
_cell.angle_gamma   90.00
#
_symmetry.space_group_name_H-M   'P 1'
#
loop_
_entity.id
_entity.type
_entity.pdbx_description
1 polymer ?
#
loop_
_entity_poly.entity_id
_entity_poly.type
_entity_poly.pdbx_seq_one_letter_code
_entity_poly.pdbx_strand_id
1 'polypeptide(L)'
;NHKKIIFLANKVIFASGTIATTKIIIDFLNINKEIKIKHHQRLFSVFLARKPLKYNLDFTPSLLQIKSKSGKFCADLRPGNKLITESVIDAYPFYWPIKFLLNFTRDRMIFSNILLDSSHSNVFIKKIKDKFAIYSKKTNVKDYLIKYNKIIFNFLFDNKIIFPIFKTLYPGSGADYHYFGTIPFYSNGKLSVNEKCQLKNNKNIYIIDGSVFNFKLNKYPLGWVIANARRVGKLL
;
A
#
# COMPACT_ATOMS: atom_id res chain seq x y z
N ASN A 1 36.03 2.25 6.61
CA ASN A 1 36.03 3.24 7.71
C ASN A 1 34.84 4.18 7.54
N HIS A 2 33.73 3.88 8.24
CA HIS A 2 32.61 4.82 8.29
C HIS A 2 32.93 5.92 9.31
N LYS A 3 33.20 7.13 8.83
CA LYS A 3 33.32 8.30 9.70
C LYS A 3 31.95 8.60 10.33
N LYS A 4 31.88 8.60 11.64
CA LYS A 4 30.71 9.03 12.37
C LYS A 4 30.61 10.56 12.31
N ILE A 5 29.52 11.09 11.75
CA ILE A 5 29.23 12.51 11.70
C ILE A 5 28.14 12.80 12.74
N ILE A 6 28.33 13.80 13.58
CA ILE A 6 27.37 14.21 14.62
C ILE A 6 26.83 15.60 14.22
N PHE A 7 25.50 15.71 14.14
CA PHE A 7 24.80 16.97 13.97
C PHE A 7 24.13 17.37 15.28
N LEU A 8 24.26 18.63 15.64
CA LEU A 8 23.52 19.22 16.77
C LEU A 8 22.33 20.00 16.20
N ALA A 9 21.13 19.71 16.69
CA ALA A 9 19.90 20.36 16.25
C ALA A 9 18.92 20.53 17.42
N ASN A 10 18.19 21.64 17.44
CA ASN A 10 17.13 21.89 18.42
C ASN A 10 15.87 21.06 18.13
N LYS A 11 15.63 20.71 16.87
CA LYS A 11 14.49 19.90 16.44
C LYS A 11 14.94 18.89 15.38
N VAL A 12 14.40 17.70 15.44
CA VAL A 12 14.66 16.60 14.46
C VAL A 12 13.35 16.17 13.85
N ILE A 13 13.30 16.12 12.52
CA ILE A 13 12.11 15.74 11.75
C ILE A 13 12.39 14.44 11.00
N PHE A 14 11.58 13.41 11.26
CA PHE A 14 11.64 12.13 10.54
C PHE A 14 10.59 12.07 9.42
N ALA A 15 11.08 11.94 8.19
CA ALA A 15 10.30 11.78 6.97
C ALA A 15 10.90 10.67 6.06
N SER A 16 11.56 9.67 6.67
CA SER A 16 12.34 8.64 5.94
C SER A 16 11.46 7.51 5.39
N GLY A 17 10.15 7.61 5.53
CA GLY A 17 9.19 6.56 5.22
C GLY A 17 8.99 5.59 6.39
N THR A 18 7.82 4.97 6.43
CA THR A 18 7.33 4.23 7.59
C THR A 18 8.34 3.23 8.17
N ILE A 19 8.97 2.43 7.33
CA ILE A 19 9.88 1.38 7.80
C ILE A 19 11.17 1.98 8.37
N ALA A 20 11.79 2.92 7.65
CA ALA A 20 13.06 3.52 8.09
C ALA A 20 12.87 4.35 9.35
N THR A 21 11.86 5.21 9.39
CA THR A 21 11.49 5.97 10.59
C THR A 21 11.23 5.05 11.78
N THR A 22 10.47 3.97 11.57
CA THR A 22 10.18 3.01 12.64
C THR A 22 11.45 2.37 13.20
N LYS A 23 12.40 1.97 12.35
CA LYS A 23 13.70 1.41 12.80
C LYS A 23 14.43 2.38 13.71
N ILE A 24 14.58 3.63 13.28
CA ILE A 24 15.30 4.66 14.03
C ILE A 24 14.63 4.90 15.39
N ILE A 25 13.30 5.05 15.42
CA ILE A 25 12.57 5.34 16.64
C ILE A 25 12.54 4.15 17.62
N ILE A 26 12.42 2.92 17.11
CA ILE A 26 12.53 1.70 17.93
C ILE A 26 13.90 1.63 18.59
N ASP A 27 14.96 1.92 17.83
CA ASP A 27 16.33 1.93 18.33
C ASP A 27 16.53 3.02 19.40
N PHE A 28 16.15 4.24 19.09
CA PHE A 28 16.22 5.40 19.98
C PHE A 28 15.48 5.16 21.30
N LEU A 29 14.29 4.57 21.27
CA LEU A 29 13.47 4.29 22.46
C LEU A 29 13.82 2.95 23.14
N ASN A 30 14.78 2.21 22.62
CA ASN A 30 15.18 0.87 23.06
C ASN A 30 13.97 -0.09 23.19
N ILE A 31 13.16 -0.18 22.14
CA ILE A 31 11.95 -1.00 22.13
C ILE A 31 12.27 -2.37 21.51
N ASN A 32 12.14 -3.43 22.31
CA ASN A 32 12.44 -4.82 21.90
C ASN A 32 11.20 -5.63 21.50
N LYS A 33 10.00 -5.03 21.56
CA LYS A 33 8.76 -5.70 21.17
C LYS A 33 8.54 -5.65 19.66
N GLU A 34 7.75 -6.62 19.18
CA GLU A 34 7.25 -6.67 17.81
C GLU A 34 6.27 -5.51 17.54
N ILE A 35 6.44 -4.84 16.41
CA ILE A 35 5.57 -3.75 15.97
C ILE A 35 4.90 -4.16 14.65
N LYS A 36 3.58 -4.11 14.62
CA LYS A 36 2.81 -4.37 13.40
C LYS A 36 2.94 -3.21 12.43
N ILE A 37 3.34 -3.52 11.18
CA ILE A 37 3.33 -2.56 10.08
C ILE A 37 1.99 -2.70 9.36
N LYS A 38 1.19 -1.66 9.36
CA LYS A 38 -0.09 -1.66 8.65
C LYS A 38 0.14 -1.45 7.15
N HIS A 39 -0.63 -2.16 6.34
CA HIS A 39 -0.68 -2.05 4.89
C HIS A 39 -2.00 -2.66 4.41
N HIS A 40 -2.34 -2.46 3.15
CA HIS A 40 -3.49 -3.11 2.53
C HIS A 40 -3.04 -4.34 1.75
N GLN A 41 -3.48 -5.53 2.17
CA GLN A 41 -3.27 -6.75 1.39
C GLN A 41 -4.03 -6.63 0.06
N ARG A 42 -3.41 -7.09 -1.02
CA ARG A 42 -3.97 -6.90 -2.36
C ARG A 42 -3.97 -8.14 -3.23
N LEU A 43 -4.87 -8.14 -4.19
CA LEU A 43 -4.94 -9.10 -5.29
C LEU A 43 -5.12 -8.32 -6.59
N PHE A 44 -4.31 -8.63 -7.56
CA PHE A 44 -4.50 -8.14 -8.93
C PHE A 44 -5.28 -9.17 -9.74
N SER A 45 -6.17 -8.67 -10.60
CA SER A 45 -6.87 -9.51 -11.56
C SER A 45 -6.96 -8.78 -12.89
N VAL A 46 -6.94 -9.55 -13.97
CA VAL A 46 -7.18 -9.06 -15.32
C VAL A 46 -8.40 -9.79 -15.86
N PHE A 47 -9.40 -9.03 -16.31
CA PHE A 47 -10.60 -9.52 -16.95
C PHE A 47 -10.59 -9.09 -18.41
N LEU A 48 -11.21 -9.90 -19.29
CA LEU A 48 -11.37 -9.57 -20.69
C LEU A 48 -12.79 -9.04 -20.95
N ALA A 49 -12.91 -7.76 -21.30
CA ALA A 49 -14.18 -7.11 -21.62
C ALA A 49 -14.77 -7.64 -22.94
N ARG A 50 -16.08 -7.78 -23.01
CA ARG A 50 -16.81 -8.20 -24.23
C ARG A 50 -16.75 -7.14 -25.32
N LYS A 51 -16.66 -5.86 -24.95
CA LYS A 51 -16.54 -4.72 -25.86
C LYS A 51 -15.25 -3.95 -25.60
N PRO A 52 -14.64 -3.35 -26.61
CA PRO A 52 -13.52 -2.45 -26.40
C PRO A 52 -13.90 -1.31 -25.46
N LEU A 53 -13.02 -0.99 -24.53
CA LEU A 53 -13.15 0.17 -23.67
C LEU A 53 -12.56 1.36 -24.43
N LYS A 54 -13.41 2.24 -24.92
CA LYS A 54 -12.99 3.44 -25.65
C LYS A 54 -12.39 4.47 -24.69
N TYR A 55 -11.16 4.23 -24.25
CA TYR A 55 -10.42 5.14 -23.38
C TYR A 55 -9.09 5.53 -24.01
N ASN A 56 -8.97 6.80 -24.35
CA ASN A 56 -7.78 7.39 -24.97
C ASN A 56 -6.92 8.14 -23.95
N LEU A 57 -6.68 7.56 -22.77
CA LEU A 57 -5.91 8.22 -21.74
C LEU A 57 -4.57 7.53 -21.54
N ASP A 58 -3.49 8.31 -21.61
CA ASP A 58 -2.13 7.87 -21.32
C ASP A 58 -1.87 7.60 -19.85
N PHE A 59 -2.82 7.95 -18.98
CA PHE A 59 -2.77 7.65 -17.55
C PHE A 59 -3.88 6.66 -17.15
N THR A 60 -3.75 6.02 -16.00
CA THR A 60 -4.63 4.96 -15.52
C THR A 60 -5.68 5.43 -14.50
N PRO A 61 -6.72 6.16 -14.90
CA PRO A 61 -7.78 6.51 -13.96
C PRO A 61 -8.53 5.25 -13.53
N SER A 62 -9.03 5.23 -12.32
CA SER A 62 -10.02 4.22 -11.92
C SER A 62 -11.31 4.48 -12.68
N LEU A 63 -11.76 3.51 -13.50
CA LEU A 63 -13.07 3.57 -14.17
C LEU A 63 -14.21 3.42 -13.19
N LEU A 64 -14.02 2.51 -12.23
CA LEU A 64 -14.99 2.15 -11.24
C LEU A 64 -14.29 1.77 -9.96
N GLN A 65 -14.77 2.30 -8.86
CA GLN A 65 -14.37 1.88 -7.53
C GLN A 65 -15.53 1.12 -6.87
N ILE A 66 -15.28 -0.14 -6.52
CA ILE A 66 -16.23 -0.98 -5.80
C ILE A 66 -15.79 -1.04 -4.36
N LYS A 67 -16.69 -0.73 -3.44
CA LYS A 67 -16.45 -0.77 -2.01
C LYS A 67 -17.50 -1.60 -1.30
N SER A 68 -17.09 -2.52 -0.45
CA SER A 68 -18.06 -3.26 0.37
C SER A 68 -18.76 -2.33 1.37
N LYS A 69 -20.05 -2.55 1.60
CA LYS A 69 -20.82 -1.80 2.62
C LYS A 69 -20.17 -1.89 4.01
N SER A 70 -19.61 -3.05 4.34
CA SER A 70 -18.92 -3.28 5.62
C SER A 70 -17.51 -2.66 5.70
N GLY A 71 -16.99 -2.07 4.62
CA GLY A 71 -15.63 -1.52 4.57
C GLY A 71 -14.50 -2.57 4.61
N LYS A 72 -14.82 -3.86 4.42
CA LYS A 72 -13.82 -4.95 4.51
C LYS A 72 -12.91 -5.01 3.31
N PHE A 73 -13.38 -4.62 2.13
CA PHE A 73 -12.59 -4.57 0.92
C PHE A 73 -12.99 -3.38 0.03
N CYS A 74 -12.08 -3.01 -0.83
CA CYS A 74 -12.33 -2.08 -1.93
C CYS A 74 -11.60 -2.61 -3.17
N ALA A 75 -12.12 -2.33 -4.35
CA ALA A 75 -11.48 -2.65 -5.61
C ALA A 75 -11.51 -1.47 -6.55
N ASP A 76 -10.37 -1.20 -7.18
CA ASP A 76 -10.26 -0.27 -8.29
C ASP A 76 -10.26 -1.05 -9.59
N LEU A 77 -11.17 -0.74 -10.50
CA LEU A 77 -11.19 -1.25 -11.86
C LEU A 77 -10.64 -0.19 -12.81
N ARG A 78 -9.66 -0.56 -13.61
CA ARG A 78 -8.94 0.32 -14.54
C ARG A 78 -8.94 -0.26 -15.95
N PRO A 79 -9.04 0.57 -17.00
CA PRO A 79 -8.90 0.08 -18.36
C PRO A 79 -7.45 -0.31 -18.62
N GLY A 80 -7.24 -1.25 -19.51
CA GLY A 80 -5.93 -1.52 -20.09
C GLY A 80 -5.41 -0.30 -20.84
N ASN A 81 -4.16 0.03 -20.59
CA ASN A 81 -3.45 1.06 -21.34
C ASN A 81 -1.99 0.65 -21.58
N LYS A 82 -1.26 1.45 -22.36
CA LYS A 82 0.12 1.17 -22.71
C LYS A 82 1.02 1.02 -21.47
N LEU A 83 0.90 1.93 -20.51
CA LEU A 83 1.72 1.92 -19.29
C LEU A 83 1.51 0.66 -18.45
N ILE A 84 0.25 0.22 -18.26
CA ILE A 84 -0.03 -1.02 -17.53
C ILE A 84 0.51 -2.23 -18.27
N THR A 85 0.31 -2.29 -19.59
CA THR A 85 0.79 -3.41 -20.41
C THR A 85 2.31 -3.52 -20.37
N GLU A 86 3.02 -2.41 -20.52
CA GLU A 86 4.48 -2.36 -20.42
C GLU A 86 4.94 -2.76 -19.01
N SER A 87 4.33 -2.24 -17.95
CA SER A 87 4.65 -2.62 -16.57
C SER A 87 4.45 -4.11 -16.29
N VAL A 88 3.44 -4.75 -16.90
CA VAL A 88 3.25 -6.22 -16.79
C VAL A 88 4.36 -6.97 -17.50
N ILE A 89 4.78 -6.51 -18.69
CA ILE A 89 5.86 -7.14 -19.45
C ILE A 89 7.20 -6.98 -18.72
N ASP A 90 7.49 -5.80 -18.19
CA ASP A 90 8.71 -5.52 -17.44
C ASP A 90 8.79 -6.35 -16.15
N ALA A 91 7.66 -6.51 -15.45
CA ALA A 91 7.58 -7.34 -14.26
C ALA A 91 7.68 -8.85 -14.55
N TYR A 92 7.29 -9.26 -15.74
CA TYR A 92 7.23 -10.66 -16.17
C TYR A 92 7.78 -10.81 -17.59
N PRO A 93 9.10 -10.83 -17.78
CA PRO A 93 9.74 -10.85 -19.11
C PRO A 93 9.33 -12.05 -20.01
N PHE A 94 8.87 -13.15 -19.41
CA PHE A 94 8.37 -14.32 -20.16
C PHE A 94 7.09 -14.01 -20.98
N TYR A 95 6.41 -12.89 -20.74
CA TYR A 95 5.32 -12.42 -21.60
C TYR A 95 5.80 -11.66 -22.84
N TRP A 96 7.10 -11.38 -22.95
CA TRP A 96 7.64 -10.64 -24.10
C TRP A 96 7.26 -11.24 -25.47
N PRO A 97 7.29 -12.57 -25.67
CA PRO A 97 6.89 -13.17 -26.96
C PRO A 97 5.45 -12.91 -27.36
N ILE A 98 4.57 -12.68 -26.36
CA ILE A 98 3.14 -12.41 -26.61
C ILE A 98 2.79 -10.92 -26.45
N LYS A 99 3.78 -10.03 -26.40
CA LYS A 99 3.60 -8.59 -26.27
C LYS A 99 2.63 -8.02 -27.32
N PHE A 100 2.73 -8.50 -28.54
CA PHE A 100 1.86 -8.11 -29.63
C PHE A 100 0.38 -8.45 -29.32
N LEU A 101 0.11 -9.65 -28.80
CA LEU A 101 -1.24 -10.08 -28.40
C LEU A 101 -1.78 -9.25 -27.23
N LEU A 102 -0.94 -8.95 -26.24
CA LEU A 102 -1.30 -8.08 -25.14
C LEU A 102 -1.64 -6.65 -25.62
N ASN A 103 -0.88 -6.12 -26.57
CA ASN A 103 -1.17 -4.81 -27.17
C ASN A 103 -2.46 -4.83 -28.00
N PHE A 104 -2.73 -5.90 -28.73
CA PHE A 104 -3.94 -6.06 -29.54
C PHE A 104 -5.21 -6.17 -28.65
N THR A 105 -5.10 -6.84 -27.51
CA THR A 105 -6.23 -7.03 -26.60
C THR A 105 -6.34 -5.92 -25.54
N ARG A 106 -5.39 -4.99 -25.51
CA ARG A 106 -5.27 -3.95 -24.48
C ARG A 106 -6.58 -3.21 -24.21
N ASP A 107 -7.27 -2.80 -25.25
CA ASP A 107 -8.51 -2.02 -25.15
C ASP A 107 -9.71 -2.83 -24.60
N ARG A 108 -9.52 -4.14 -24.44
CA ARG A 108 -10.50 -5.04 -23.81
C ARG A 108 -10.08 -5.50 -22.42
N MET A 109 -8.92 -5.10 -21.93
CA MET A 109 -8.47 -5.49 -20.60
C MET A 109 -9.05 -4.58 -19.53
N ILE A 110 -9.55 -5.19 -18.46
CA ILE A 110 -9.92 -4.52 -17.22
C ILE A 110 -8.99 -5.03 -16.12
N PHE A 111 -8.17 -4.16 -15.58
CA PHE A 111 -7.31 -4.45 -14.45
C PHE A 111 -8.04 -4.13 -13.15
N SER A 112 -8.10 -5.10 -12.27
CA SER A 112 -8.67 -4.96 -10.94
C SER A 112 -7.57 -5.02 -9.89
N ASN A 113 -7.57 -4.07 -8.97
CA ASN A 113 -6.74 -4.08 -7.78
C ASN A 113 -7.65 -4.13 -6.55
N ILE A 114 -7.73 -5.30 -5.93
CA ILE A 114 -8.55 -5.52 -4.73
C ILE A 114 -7.67 -5.32 -3.51
N LEU A 115 -8.15 -4.52 -2.58
CA LEU A 115 -7.50 -4.18 -1.33
C LEU A 115 -8.36 -4.61 -0.14
N LEU A 116 -7.74 -5.23 0.86
CA LEU A 116 -8.38 -5.51 2.15
C LEU A 116 -8.08 -4.40 3.16
N ASP A 117 -8.95 -4.29 4.15
CA ASP A 117 -8.72 -3.42 5.30
C ASP A 117 -7.40 -3.76 6.02
N SER A 118 -6.78 -2.75 6.61
CA SER A 118 -5.48 -2.90 7.28
C SER A 118 -5.51 -3.77 8.53
N SER A 119 -6.68 -4.17 9.04
CA SER A 119 -6.78 -5.19 10.09
C SER A 119 -6.18 -6.52 9.64
N HIS A 120 -6.24 -6.82 8.33
CA HIS A 120 -5.63 -7.99 7.70
C HIS A 120 -4.12 -7.89 7.47
N SER A 121 -3.47 -6.79 7.87
CA SER A 121 -2.01 -6.68 7.81
C SER A 121 -1.35 -7.75 8.68
N ASN A 122 -0.34 -8.39 8.14
CA ASN A 122 0.39 -9.47 8.80
C ASN A 122 1.91 -9.29 8.75
N VAL A 123 2.38 -8.10 8.43
CA VAL A 123 3.80 -7.74 8.41
C VAL A 123 4.19 -7.09 9.74
N PHE A 124 5.34 -7.46 10.23
CA PHE A 124 5.87 -7.02 11.52
C PHE A 124 7.33 -6.64 11.39
N ILE A 125 7.76 -5.71 12.24
CA ILE A 125 9.15 -5.35 12.45
C ILE A 125 9.53 -5.58 13.91
N LYS A 126 10.73 -6.14 14.15
CA LYS A 126 11.28 -6.35 15.48
C LYS A 126 12.77 -6.09 15.45
N LYS A 127 13.30 -5.44 16.50
CA LYS A 127 14.74 -5.36 16.77
C LYS A 127 15.21 -6.68 17.37
N ILE A 128 16.28 -7.27 16.81
CA ILE A 128 16.92 -8.49 17.29
C ILE A 128 18.41 -8.18 17.40
N LYS A 129 18.89 -7.99 18.62
CA LYS A 129 20.23 -7.47 18.89
C LYS A 129 20.46 -6.15 18.14
N ASP A 130 21.44 -6.05 17.28
CA ASP A 130 21.79 -4.86 16.50
C ASP A 130 21.16 -4.83 15.10
N LYS A 131 20.26 -5.79 14.78
CA LYS A 131 19.62 -5.92 13.48
C LYS A 131 18.10 -5.78 13.61
N PHE A 132 17.46 -5.47 12.48
CA PHE A 132 16.01 -5.46 12.37
C PHE A 132 15.53 -6.59 11.46
N ALA A 133 14.61 -7.40 11.96
CA ALA A 133 13.88 -8.36 11.16
C ALA A 133 12.53 -7.78 10.72
N ILE A 134 12.22 -7.88 9.43
CA ILE A 134 10.88 -7.63 8.88
C ILE A 134 10.37 -8.96 8.35
N TYR A 135 9.22 -9.37 8.79
CA TYR A 135 8.67 -10.67 8.44
C TYR A 135 7.15 -10.65 8.42
N SER A 136 6.57 -11.61 7.74
CA SER A 136 5.11 -11.82 7.71
C SER A 136 4.73 -13.06 8.50
N LYS A 137 3.58 -12.99 9.20
CA LYS A 137 2.95 -14.16 9.81
C LYS A 137 2.01 -14.82 8.81
N LYS A 138 1.91 -16.16 8.86
CA LYS A 138 1.00 -16.92 8.02
C LYS A 138 -0.45 -16.50 8.32
N THR A 139 -1.23 -16.29 7.29
CA THR A 139 -2.65 -15.93 7.38
C THR A 139 -3.41 -16.53 6.20
N ASN A 140 -4.72 -16.59 6.30
CA ASN A 140 -5.63 -16.99 5.21
C ASN A 140 -6.11 -15.80 4.36
N VAL A 141 -5.36 -14.71 4.33
CA VAL A 141 -5.71 -13.48 3.60
C VAL A 141 -5.92 -13.72 2.11
N LYS A 142 -5.13 -14.60 1.50
CA LYS A 142 -5.28 -14.96 0.08
C LYS A 142 -6.68 -15.48 -0.22
N ASP A 143 -7.26 -16.29 0.66
CA ASP A 143 -8.59 -16.89 0.48
C ASP A 143 -9.69 -15.83 0.53
N TYR A 144 -9.57 -14.85 1.45
CA TYR A 144 -10.48 -13.69 1.47
C TYR A 144 -10.39 -12.87 0.19
N LEU A 145 -9.19 -12.59 -0.30
CA LEU A 145 -8.98 -11.85 -1.54
C LEU A 145 -9.58 -12.59 -2.74
N ILE A 146 -9.39 -13.91 -2.85
CA ILE A 146 -9.98 -14.73 -3.89
C ILE A 146 -11.52 -14.72 -3.80
N LYS A 147 -12.07 -14.84 -2.59
CA LYS A 147 -13.52 -14.76 -2.36
C LYS A 147 -14.10 -13.42 -2.87
N TYR A 148 -13.45 -12.30 -2.54
CA TYR A 148 -13.92 -10.98 -2.99
C TYR A 148 -13.71 -10.77 -4.50
N ASN A 149 -12.64 -11.33 -5.05
CA ASN A 149 -12.45 -11.32 -6.50
C ASN A 149 -13.59 -12.06 -7.24
N LYS A 150 -14.04 -13.19 -6.70
CA LYS A 150 -15.17 -13.94 -7.25
C LYS A 150 -16.46 -13.12 -7.24
N ILE A 151 -16.71 -12.33 -6.20
CA ILE A 151 -17.87 -11.42 -6.14
C ILE A 151 -17.80 -10.39 -7.28
N ILE A 152 -16.63 -9.78 -7.49
CA ILE A 152 -16.43 -8.80 -8.57
C ILE A 152 -16.58 -9.46 -9.94
N PHE A 153 -15.97 -10.63 -10.11
CA PHE A 153 -16.08 -11.41 -11.34
C PHE A 153 -17.55 -11.73 -11.67
N ASN A 154 -18.31 -12.28 -10.72
CA ASN A 154 -19.71 -12.61 -10.93
C ASN A 154 -20.52 -11.36 -11.29
N PHE A 155 -20.34 -10.25 -10.58
CA PHE A 155 -21.01 -9.00 -10.91
C PHE A 155 -20.73 -8.54 -12.34
N LEU A 156 -19.48 -8.56 -12.79
CA LEU A 156 -19.11 -8.15 -14.14
C LEU A 156 -19.61 -9.14 -15.21
N PHE A 157 -19.58 -10.44 -14.90
CA PHE A 157 -20.01 -11.51 -15.83
C PHE A 157 -21.53 -11.54 -16.00
N ASP A 158 -22.29 -11.49 -14.92
CA ASP A 158 -23.75 -11.50 -14.91
C ASP A 158 -24.33 -10.28 -15.65
N ASN A 159 -23.64 -9.14 -15.55
CA ASN A 159 -23.97 -7.92 -16.29
C ASN A 159 -23.41 -7.93 -17.74
N LYS A 160 -22.91 -9.06 -18.24
CA LYS A 160 -22.39 -9.23 -19.61
C LYS A 160 -21.26 -8.24 -19.98
N ILE A 161 -20.50 -7.76 -18.99
CA ILE A 161 -19.39 -6.82 -19.19
C ILE A 161 -18.13 -7.56 -19.65
N ILE A 162 -17.86 -8.75 -19.08
CA ILE A 162 -16.65 -9.53 -19.36
C ILE A 162 -16.97 -10.91 -19.94
N PHE A 163 -15.96 -11.52 -20.57
CA PHE A 163 -15.93 -12.97 -20.86
C PHE A 163 -15.56 -13.76 -19.58
N PRO A 164 -15.83 -15.07 -19.52
CA PRO A 164 -15.45 -15.93 -18.40
C PRO A 164 -13.94 -16.25 -18.41
N ILE A 165 -13.13 -15.27 -18.76
CA ILE A 165 -11.67 -15.38 -18.89
C ILE A 165 -11.05 -14.34 -17.95
N PHE A 166 -10.28 -14.82 -16.99
CA PHE A 166 -9.54 -13.93 -16.08
C PHE A 166 -8.28 -14.59 -15.55
N LYS A 167 -7.34 -13.77 -15.15
CA LYS A 167 -6.11 -14.19 -14.46
C LYS A 167 -5.98 -13.42 -13.16
N THR A 168 -5.55 -14.10 -12.11
CA THR A 168 -5.28 -13.47 -10.81
C THR A 168 -3.82 -13.59 -10.44
N LEU A 169 -3.31 -12.57 -9.77
CA LEU A 169 -1.97 -12.54 -9.20
C LEU A 169 -2.05 -12.08 -7.75
N TYR A 170 -1.62 -12.94 -6.83
CA TYR A 170 -1.40 -12.57 -5.44
C TYR A 170 0.09 -12.31 -5.23
N PRO A 171 0.50 -11.05 -5.03
CA PRO A 171 1.92 -10.69 -4.94
C PRO A 171 2.56 -11.08 -3.60
N GLY A 172 1.77 -11.59 -2.67
CA GLY A 172 2.24 -11.97 -1.33
C GLY A 172 2.03 -10.90 -0.27
N SER A 173 2.27 -11.29 0.98
CA SER A 173 2.20 -10.38 2.12
C SER A 173 3.34 -9.37 2.07
N GLY A 174 3.03 -8.11 2.31
CA GLY A 174 4.03 -7.04 2.30
C GLY A 174 4.39 -6.50 0.91
N ALA A 175 3.72 -6.94 -0.14
CA ALA A 175 3.92 -6.44 -1.49
C ALA A 175 3.19 -5.10 -1.76
N ASP A 176 2.77 -4.40 -0.72
CA ASP A 176 2.22 -3.05 -0.83
C ASP A 176 3.35 -2.02 -0.78
N TYR A 177 3.17 -0.88 -1.44
CA TYR A 177 4.08 0.27 -1.37
C TYR A 177 3.71 1.24 -0.26
N HIS A 178 2.53 1.05 0.35
CA HIS A 178 1.95 1.99 1.30
C HIS A 178 1.92 1.40 2.70
N TYR A 179 3.08 1.41 3.35
CA TYR A 179 3.20 1.05 4.75
C TYR A 179 2.86 2.22 5.65
N PHE A 180 2.18 1.96 6.80
CA PHE A 180 1.74 3.00 7.72
C PHE A 180 1.49 2.49 9.14
N GLY A 181 1.22 3.42 10.06
CA GLY A 181 0.58 3.15 11.34
C GLY A 181 1.45 2.46 12.39
N THR A 182 2.77 2.60 12.32
CA THR A 182 3.69 2.03 13.32
C THR A 182 3.89 2.93 14.53
N ILE A 183 3.68 4.25 14.38
CA ILE A 183 3.83 5.27 15.42
C ILE A 183 2.59 6.19 15.39
N PRO A 184 1.39 5.65 15.67
CA PRO A 184 0.13 6.34 15.40
C PRO A 184 -0.12 7.53 16.34
N PHE A 185 -0.99 8.43 15.91
CA PHE A 185 -1.52 9.49 16.75
C PHE A 185 -2.20 8.94 18.00
N TYR A 186 -1.96 9.57 19.15
CA TYR A 186 -2.66 9.34 20.42
C TYR A 186 -2.71 7.89 20.93
N SER A 187 -1.73 7.08 20.58
CA SER A 187 -1.61 5.73 21.16
C SER A 187 -1.12 5.79 22.62
N ASN A 188 -1.56 4.83 23.42
CA ASN A 188 -1.16 4.75 24.84
C ASN A 188 0.32 4.34 25.04
N GLY A 189 0.99 3.81 24.02
CA GLY A 189 2.39 3.37 24.09
C GLY A 189 3.42 4.49 23.91
N LYS A 190 4.70 4.16 24.11
CA LYS A 190 5.84 5.06 23.82
C LYS A 190 5.93 5.40 22.31
N LEU A 191 5.51 4.48 21.43
CA LEU A 191 5.43 4.68 19.98
C LEU A 191 4.11 5.38 19.64
N SER A 192 4.06 6.67 19.86
CA SER A 192 2.92 7.51 19.47
C SER A 192 3.36 8.97 19.29
N VAL A 193 2.57 9.72 18.56
CA VAL A 193 2.72 11.16 18.39
C VAL A 193 1.46 11.90 18.81
N ASN A 194 1.62 13.16 19.17
CA ASN A 194 0.50 14.09 19.42
C ASN A 194 0.02 14.74 18.10
N GLU A 195 -0.96 15.67 18.19
CA GLU A 195 -1.51 16.40 17.04
C GLU A 195 -0.47 17.24 16.27
N LYS A 196 0.61 17.64 16.94
CA LYS A 196 1.75 18.35 16.32
C LYS A 196 2.77 17.41 15.71
N CYS A 197 2.49 16.11 15.68
CA CYS A 197 3.41 15.04 15.23
C CYS A 197 4.68 14.92 16.10
N GLN A 198 4.69 15.44 17.31
CA GLN A 198 5.78 15.28 18.26
C GLN A 198 5.73 13.88 18.88
N LEU A 199 6.88 13.22 18.95
CA LEU A 199 7.02 11.92 19.60
C LEU A 199 6.68 12.06 21.09
N LYS A 200 5.87 11.13 21.61
CA LYS A 200 5.49 11.11 23.02
C LYS A 200 6.72 11.12 23.91
N ASN A 201 6.73 12.02 24.89
CA ASN A 201 7.83 12.28 25.82
C ASN A 201 9.12 12.85 25.18
N ASN A 202 9.05 13.31 23.93
CA ASN A 202 10.18 13.91 23.20
C ASN A 202 9.69 15.05 22.30
N LYS A 203 9.51 16.24 22.88
CA LYS A 203 8.93 17.40 22.19
C LYS A 203 9.77 17.95 21.03
N ASN A 204 11.04 17.56 20.95
CA ASN A 204 11.96 18.01 19.90
C ASN A 204 12.04 17.03 18.71
N ILE A 205 11.36 15.88 18.77
CA ILE A 205 11.33 14.88 17.72
C ILE A 205 9.95 14.90 17.06
N TYR A 206 9.93 15.12 15.75
CA TYR A 206 8.73 15.16 14.92
C TYR A 206 8.73 14.02 13.92
N ILE A 207 7.59 13.37 13.72
CA ILE A 207 7.42 12.27 12.75
C ILE A 207 6.28 12.64 11.82
N ILE A 208 6.59 12.81 10.52
CA ILE A 208 5.64 13.40 9.56
C ILE A 208 5.30 12.51 8.35
N ASP A 209 5.84 11.30 8.30
CA ASP A 209 5.59 10.33 7.22
C ASP A 209 4.40 9.41 7.48
N GLY A 210 4.30 8.33 6.70
CA GLY A 210 3.20 7.36 6.78
C GLY A 210 3.06 6.65 8.14
N SER A 211 4.11 6.60 8.96
CA SER A 211 4.13 5.88 10.23
C SER A 211 3.08 6.38 11.24
N VAL A 212 2.70 7.66 11.16
CA VAL A 212 1.73 8.27 12.10
C VAL A 212 0.27 8.04 11.74
N PHE A 213 -0.03 7.61 10.52
CA PHE A 213 -1.39 7.49 10.02
C PHE A 213 -1.99 6.09 10.20
N ASN A 214 -3.30 6.05 10.24
CA ASN A 214 -4.08 4.83 10.12
C ASN A 214 -5.04 4.96 8.92
N PHE A 215 -4.51 4.72 7.72
CA PHE A 215 -5.29 4.87 6.50
C PHE A 215 -6.38 3.81 6.39
N LYS A 216 -7.57 4.26 6.07
CA LYS A 216 -8.70 3.41 5.68
C LYS A 216 -8.56 3.02 4.20
N LEU A 217 -9.27 1.97 3.81
CA LEU A 217 -9.46 1.61 2.40
C LEU A 217 -9.90 2.84 1.58
N ASN A 218 -9.54 2.87 0.31
CA ASN A 218 -9.83 3.96 -0.63
C ASN A 218 -9.23 5.33 -0.26
N LYS A 219 -8.28 5.39 0.66
CA LYS A 219 -7.51 6.61 0.98
C LYS A 219 -6.10 6.46 0.45
N TYR A 220 -5.75 7.23 -0.56
CA TYR A 220 -4.39 7.28 -1.09
C TYR A 220 -3.51 8.05 -0.10
N PRO A 221 -2.44 7.43 0.42
CA PRO A 221 -1.69 8.00 1.55
C PRO A 221 -0.88 9.24 1.18
N LEU A 222 -0.41 9.35 -0.07
CA LEU A 222 0.55 10.38 -0.47
C LEU A 222 0.04 11.81 -0.20
N GLY A 223 -1.17 12.13 -0.64
CA GLY A 223 -1.76 13.46 -0.42
C GLY A 223 -1.88 13.82 1.06
N TRP A 224 -2.26 12.85 1.89
CA TRP A 224 -2.37 13.04 3.34
C TRP A 224 -1.01 13.24 4.00
N VAL A 225 0.01 12.49 3.59
CA VAL A 225 1.38 12.63 4.10
C VAL A 225 1.93 14.02 3.74
N ILE A 226 1.77 14.45 2.49
CA ILE A 226 2.22 15.78 2.03
C ILE A 226 1.48 16.90 2.78
N ALA A 227 0.16 16.82 2.91
CA ALA A 227 -0.63 17.82 3.62
C ALA A 227 -0.24 17.92 5.10
N ASN A 228 0.00 16.77 5.76
CA ASN A 228 0.47 16.74 7.14
C ASN A 228 1.88 17.32 7.29
N ALA A 229 2.81 16.95 6.40
CA ALA A 229 4.16 17.49 6.41
C ALA A 229 4.15 19.02 6.27
N ARG A 230 3.35 19.56 5.34
CA ARG A 230 3.14 21.01 5.18
C ARG A 230 2.54 21.65 6.43
N ARG A 231 1.54 21.01 7.04
CA ARG A 231 0.91 21.48 8.28
C ARG A 231 1.93 21.59 9.41
N VAL A 232 2.73 20.55 9.61
CA VAL A 232 3.73 20.53 10.69
C VAL A 232 4.85 21.54 10.40
N GLY A 233 5.31 21.65 9.15
CA GLY A 233 6.32 22.63 8.78
C GLY A 233 5.92 24.09 9.05
N LYS A 234 4.62 24.40 9.08
CA LYS A 234 4.11 25.72 9.49
C LYS A 234 4.08 25.94 11.01
N LEU A 235 4.25 24.90 11.79
CA LEU A 235 4.29 24.97 13.27
C LEU A 235 5.72 25.02 13.83
N LEU A 236 6.72 24.79 12.99
CA LEU A 236 8.14 24.75 13.35
C LEU A 236 8.87 26.06 13.12
#